data_7c21473ee976ffa309e6990f940a8e38
#
_entry.id   7c21473ee976ffa309e6990f940a8e38
#
_cell.length_a   1.000
_cell.length_b   1.000
_cell.length_c   1.000
_cell.angle_alpha   90.00
_cell.angle_beta   90.00
_cell.angle_gamma   90.00
#
_symmetry.space_group_name_H-M   'P 1'
#
loop_
_entity.id
_entity.type
_entity.pdbx_description
1 polymer ?
#
loop_
_entity_poly.entity_id
_entity_poly.type
_entity_poly.pdbx_seq_one_letter_code
_entity_poly.pdbx_strand_id
1 'polypeptide(L)'
;MNNNEILVSLDIGTSAIKVIIGEMVNDSLNIIGVGNVKSKGIRKGAVVDIDDTVYSIKKAIEQAERMVGLDIRSVIVGIAANHAILHPCNGVVAVSSENREITSEDVIRVKDAAQVMSIPPDREIVNVIAKQFIVDGFDEINDPRGMLGVRLEMEGIIVTGSRTFLHNTLRCVERAGLEINEIVLQPLASGEIALSMDEKNLGTVLVDIGGGSTTISYFRDGYIQQTSVLPVGGDHITKDLSIGLRTSTEEAEGIKVKHGHAFYDLASEEEVFSVPVIGSDQHDQFNQLEISEIIEARLEELFMMVVEELRQSGIHDIPGGFVLTGGSSAMNGILDLAQDVFQNRVRVAIPDYIGVREPQFTTAVGLIKYAYKNARLTGRKLSESNQAAPVAKEVRKERPDVKQETKPARKEQPHDGEEKGVKGRMKRLFGYFFEE
;
A
#
# COMPACT_ATOMS: atom_id res chain seq x y z
N MET A 1 3.74 -1.95 31.81
CA MET A 1 2.54 -2.45 31.11
C MET A 1 2.96 -2.62 29.65
N ASN A 2 2.90 -3.84 29.11
CA ASN A 2 3.20 -4.05 27.70
C ASN A 2 2.11 -3.32 26.88
N ASN A 3 2.45 -2.19 26.32
CA ASN A 3 1.57 -1.45 25.42
C ASN A 3 1.75 -2.06 24.02
N ASN A 4 1.16 -3.22 23.78
CA ASN A 4 1.08 -3.76 22.44
C ASN A 4 -0.01 -2.99 21.70
N GLU A 5 0.38 -2.22 20.69
CA GLU A 5 -0.54 -1.51 19.81
C GLU A 5 -0.69 -2.27 18.50
N ILE A 6 -1.93 -2.61 18.13
CA ILE A 6 -2.23 -3.21 16.82
C ILE A 6 -2.62 -2.09 15.87
N LEU A 7 -1.84 -1.90 14.84
CA LEU A 7 -2.02 -0.90 13.80
C LEU A 7 -2.28 -1.58 12.46
N VAL A 8 -3.19 -1.02 11.68
CA VAL A 8 -3.55 -1.57 10.37
C VAL A 8 -3.35 -0.49 9.32
N SER A 9 -2.52 -0.79 8.32
CA SER A 9 -2.36 0.08 7.15
C SER A 9 -3.19 -0.41 5.98
N LEU A 10 -3.68 0.55 5.19
CA LEU A 10 -4.39 0.33 3.94
C LEU A 10 -3.69 1.13 2.82
N ASP A 11 -2.99 0.42 1.97
CA ASP A 11 -2.34 0.96 0.78
C ASP A 11 -3.22 0.67 -0.45
N ILE A 12 -3.78 1.74 -1.03
CA ILE A 12 -4.71 1.67 -2.15
C ILE A 12 -3.94 1.95 -3.44
N GLY A 13 -3.49 0.88 -4.11
CA GLY A 13 -2.75 0.97 -5.36
C GLY A 13 -3.59 0.64 -6.60
N THR A 14 -3.06 0.97 -7.79
CA THR A 14 -3.73 0.69 -9.08
C THR A 14 -3.85 -0.80 -9.36
N SER A 15 -2.79 -1.58 -9.14
CA SER A 15 -2.77 -3.02 -9.44
C SER A 15 -3.19 -3.89 -8.26
N ALA A 16 -2.90 -3.45 -7.02
CA ALA A 16 -3.25 -4.19 -5.81
C ALA A 16 -3.63 -3.26 -4.67
N ILE A 17 -4.57 -3.69 -3.84
CA ILE A 17 -4.86 -3.14 -2.52
C ILE A 17 -4.17 -4.01 -1.48
N LYS A 18 -3.37 -3.38 -0.62
CA LYS A 18 -2.59 -4.07 0.41
C LYS A 18 -3.01 -3.61 1.79
N VAL A 19 -3.15 -4.57 2.69
CA VAL A 19 -3.45 -4.38 4.10
C VAL A 19 -2.35 -5.04 4.90
N ILE A 20 -1.73 -4.30 5.81
CA ILE A 20 -0.76 -4.85 6.75
C ILE A 20 -1.29 -4.68 8.16
N ILE A 21 -1.31 -5.77 8.91
CA ILE A 21 -1.57 -5.73 10.36
C ILE A 21 -0.23 -5.83 11.05
N GLY A 22 0.12 -4.79 11.79
CA GLY A 22 1.36 -4.71 12.54
C GLY A 22 1.10 -4.58 14.04
N GLU A 23 1.87 -5.30 14.83
CA GLU A 23 1.92 -5.18 16.27
C GLU A 23 3.17 -4.39 16.67
N MET A 24 2.97 -3.26 17.34
CA MET A 24 4.07 -2.46 17.89
C MET A 24 4.38 -2.94 19.30
N VAL A 25 5.61 -3.42 19.52
CA VAL A 25 6.12 -3.88 20.81
C VAL A 25 7.44 -3.20 21.10
N ASN A 26 7.50 -2.34 22.10
CA ASN A 26 8.73 -1.60 22.47
C ASN A 26 9.39 -0.92 21.26
N ASP A 27 8.62 -0.17 20.48
CA ASP A 27 9.04 0.54 19.26
C ASP A 27 9.47 -0.36 18.08
N SER A 28 9.37 -1.67 18.24
CA SER A 28 9.62 -2.63 17.16
C SER A 28 8.31 -3.05 16.51
N LEU A 29 8.29 -3.05 15.18
CA LEU A 29 7.15 -3.49 14.39
C LEU A 29 7.26 -4.98 14.06
N ASN A 30 6.23 -5.75 14.41
CA ASN A 30 6.06 -7.14 13.98
C ASN A 30 4.87 -7.21 13.02
N ILE A 31 5.05 -7.78 11.84
CA ILE A 31 3.95 -8.03 10.90
C ILE A 31 3.24 -9.32 11.31
N ILE A 32 1.95 -9.24 11.58
CA ILE A 32 1.14 -10.37 12.03
C ILE A 32 0.06 -10.78 11.03
N GLY A 33 -0.30 -9.91 10.08
CA GLY A 33 -1.26 -10.22 9.03
C GLY A 33 -1.04 -9.42 7.76
N VAL A 34 -1.37 -10.02 6.62
CA VAL A 34 -1.21 -9.43 5.28
C VAL A 34 -2.45 -9.73 4.45
N GLY A 35 -3.03 -8.70 3.84
CA GLY A 35 -4.00 -8.79 2.77
C GLY A 35 -3.40 -8.19 1.50
N ASN A 36 -3.47 -8.93 0.39
CA ASN A 36 -3.01 -8.45 -0.92
C ASN A 36 -3.97 -8.93 -1.99
N VAL A 37 -4.75 -8.02 -2.56
CA VAL A 37 -5.83 -8.34 -3.49
C VAL A 37 -5.69 -7.49 -4.74
N LYS A 38 -5.93 -8.09 -5.91
CA LYS A 38 -5.97 -7.35 -7.18
C LYS A 38 -6.97 -6.19 -7.09
N SER A 39 -6.51 -4.99 -7.36
CA SER A 39 -7.31 -3.78 -7.32
C SER A 39 -8.27 -3.71 -8.50
N LYS A 40 -9.48 -3.24 -8.23
CA LYS A 40 -10.46 -2.83 -9.25
C LYS A 40 -10.95 -1.44 -8.92
N GLY A 41 -11.39 -0.70 -9.96
CA GLY A 41 -11.93 0.65 -9.77
C GLY A 41 -10.89 1.76 -9.60
N ILE A 42 -9.57 1.45 -9.75
CA ILE A 42 -8.48 2.42 -9.63
C ILE A 42 -7.68 2.44 -10.92
N ARG A 43 -7.39 3.64 -11.44
CA ARG A 43 -6.52 3.84 -12.60
C ARG A 43 -5.57 4.99 -12.33
N LYS A 44 -4.27 4.78 -12.60
CA LYS A 44 -3.22 5.80 -12.43
C LYS A 44 -3.26 6.46 -11.06
N GLY A 45 -3.52 5.67 -10.01
CA GLY A 45 -3.63 6.14 -8.62
C GLY A 45 -4.94 6.85 -8.27
N ALA A 46 -5.89 7.03 -9.19
CA ALA A 46 -7.18 7.70 -8.96
C ALA A 46 -8.35 6.70 -8.92
N VAL A 47 -9.32 6.92 -8.04
CA VAL A 47 -10.59 6.18 -8.02
C VAL A 47 -11.41 6.55 -9.23
N VAL A 48 -11.73 5.57 -10.08
CA VAL A 48 -12.60 5.70 -11.27
C VAL A 48 -13.92 4.95 -11.11
N ASP A 49 -13.96 3.98 -10.20
CA ASP A 49 -15.18 3.27 -9.80
C ASP A 49 -15.16 3.04 -8.29
N ILE A 50 -16.14 3.62 -7.60
CA ILE A 50 -16.21 3.56 -6.13
C ILE A 50 -16.62 2.16 -5.66
N ASP A 51 -17.59 1.52 -6.32
CA ASP A 51 -18.14 0.25 -5.85
C ASP A 51 -17.11 -0.89 -6.04
N ASP A 52 -16.42 -0.92 -7.17
CA ASP A 52 -15.31 -1.85 -7.40
C ASP A 52 -14.15 -1.63 -6.42
N THR A 53 -13.83 -0.37 -6.10
CA THR A 53 -12.79 -0.02 -5.13
C THR A 53 -13.19 -0.48 -3.72
N VAL A 54 -14.44 -0.20 -3.29
CA VAL A 54 -14.98 -0.67 -1.99
C VAL A 54 -14.94 -2.20 -1.89
N TYR A 55 -15.35 -2.89 -2.95
CA TYR A 55 -15.29 -4.36 -2.99
C TYR A 55 -13.86 -4.88 -2.82
N SER A 56 -12.89 -4.28 -3.51
CA SER A 56 -11.48 -4.68 -3.44
C SER A 56 -10.89 -4.39 -2.05
N ILE A 57 -11.24 -3.26 -1.41
CA ILE A 57 -10.85 -2.95 -0.03
C ILE A 57 -11.38 -4.01 0.93
N LYS A 58 -12.69 -4.31 0.88
CA LYS A 58 -13.31 -5.34 1.74
C LYS A 58 -12.63 -6.68 1.60
N LYS A 59 -12.30 -7.10 0.38
CA LYS A 59 -11.60 -8.35 0.12
C LYS A 59 -10.19 -8.39 0.74
N ALA A 60 -9.44 -7.28 0.67
CA ALA A 60 -8.11 -7.19 1.25
C ALA A 60 -8.17 -7.22 2.79
N ILE A 61 -9.15 -6.53 3.38
CA ILE A 61 -9.41 -6.57 4.83
C ILE A 61 -9.79 -7.99 5.28
N GLU A 62 -10.78 -8.63 4.64
CA GLU A 62 -11.18 -10.01 4.94
C GLU A 62 -10.02 -11.00 4.86
N GLN A 63 -9.10 -10.82 3.92
CA GLN A 63 -7.91 -11.67 3.79
C GLN A 63 -6.97 -11.49 4.98
N ALA A 64 -6.70 -10.25 5.41
CA ALA A 64 -5.84 -9.96 6.55
C ALA A 64 -6.48 -10.45 7.87
N GLU A 65 -7.78 -10.22 8.06
CA GLU A 65 -8.54 -10.67 9.24
C GLU A 65 -8.49 -12.18 9.43
N ARG A 66 -8.64 -12.94 8.33
CA ARG A 66 -8.57 -14.43 8.37
C ARG A 66 -7.22 -14.95 8.84
N MET A 67 -6.12 -14.23 8.56
CA MET A 67 -4.79 -14.66 9.01
C MET A 67 -4.61 -14.55 10.51
N VAL A 68 -5.22 -13.56 11.15
CA VAL A 68 -4.96 -13.19 12.54
C VAL A 68 -6.15 -13.51 13.46
N GLY A 69 -7.35 -13.63 12.90
CA GLY A 69 -8.58 -13.80 13.66
C GLY A 69 -9.03 -12.52 14.39
N LEU A 70 -8.66 -11.35 13.88
CA LEU A 70 -9.05 -10.04 14.39
C LEU A 70 -10.14 -9.43 13.53
N ASP A 71 -10.98 -8.57 14.12
CA ASP A 71 -11.94 -7.71 13.44
C ASP A 71 -11.32 -6.32 13.25
N ILE A 72 -11.07 -5.93 12.01
CA ILE A 72 -10.44 -4.65 11.65
C ILE A 72 -11.52 -3.58 11.55
N ARG A 73 -11.45 -2.56 12.39
CA ARG A 73 -12.40 -1.45 12.43
C ARG A 73 -11.81 -0.14 11.96
N SER A 74 -10.50 0.03 12.12
CA SER A 74 -9.83 1.28 11.80
C SER A 74 -8.50 1.05 11.10
N VAL A 75 -8.15 1.98 10.20
CA VAL A 75 -6.98 1.86 9.34
C VAL A 75 -6.22 3.18 9.21
N ILE A 76 -4.92 3.07 8.93
CA ILE A 76 -4.05 4.14 8.47
C ILE A 76 -4.07 4.09 6.94
N VAL A 77 -4.52 5.16 6.29
CA VAL A 77 -4.76 5.19 4.85
C VAL A 77 -3.60 5.87 4.12
N GLY A 78 -3.03 5.19 3.14
CA GLY A 78 -2.07 5.76 2.20
C GLY A 78 -2.75 6.51 1.07
N ILE A 79 -2.38 7.79 0.88
CA ILE A 79 -2.87 8.63 -0.22
C ILE A 79 -1.77 8.81 -1.25
N ALA A 80 -2.09 8.53 -2.51
CA ALA A 80 -1.17 8.71 -3.62
C ALA A 80 -0.79 10.20 -3.81
N ALA A 81 0.43 10.44 -4.28
CA ALA A 81 0.97 11.79 -4.43
C ALA A 81 0.43 12.56 -5.65
N ASN A 82 -0.57 12.02 -6.34
CA ASN A 82 -1.22 12.70 -7.45
C ASN A 82 -1.69 14.10 -7.03
N HIS A 83 -1.20 15.12 -7.73
CA HIS A 83 -1.52 16.53 -7.43
C HIS A 83 -1.09 17.01 -6.02
N ALA A 84 -0.17 16.31 -5.35
CA ALA A 84 0.41 16.81 -4.10
C ALA A 84 1.30 18.02 -4.38
N ILE A 85 1.19 19.05 -3.53
CA ILE A 85 2.07 20.23 -3.55
C ILE A 85 2.59 20.43 -2.12
N LEU A 86 3.90 20.67 -2.04
CA LEU A 86 4.58 20.91 -0.78
C LEU A 86 4.78 22.42 -0.59
N HIS A 87 4.38 22.94 0.57
CA HIS A 87 4.53 24.34 0.93
C HIS A 87 5.33 24.46 2.24
N PRO A 88 6.35 25.31 2.32
CA PRO A 88 6.98 25.61 3.59
C PRO A 88 5.97 26.25 4.54
N CYS A 89 6.06 25.94 5.83
CA CYS A 89 5.20 26.52 6.84
C CYS A 89 5.96 26.73 8.14
N ASN A 90 5.47 27.70 8.93
CA ASN A 90 5.98 28.02 10.25
C ASN A 90 4.81 28.17 11.21
N GLY A 91 4.95 27.63 12.42
CA GLY A 91 4.01 27.82 13.51
C GLY A 91 4.72 28.41 14.72
N VAL A 92 4.02 29.20 15.50
CA VAL A 92 4.54 29.82 16.75
C VAL A 92 3.44 29.80 17.80
N VAL A 93 3.76 29.31 19.00
CA VAL A 93 2.85 29.32 20.15
C VAL A 93 3.62 29.68 21.43
N ALA A 94 2.91 30.28 22.40
CA ALA A 94 3.40 30.36 23.75
C ALA A 94 3.17 29.03 24.48
N VAL A 95 4.14 28.59 25.29
CA VAL A 95 4.01 27.38 26.12
C VAL A 95 2.94 27.61 27.17
N SER A 96 1.97 26.69 27.30
CA SER A 96 0.76 26.91 28.12
C SER A 96 0.88 26.42 29.55
N SER A 97 1.84 25.54 29.85
CA SER A 97 2.03 24.94 31.18
C SER A 97 2.54 25.96 32.21
N GLU A 98 2.07 25.88 33.45
CA GLU A 98 2.51 26.79 34.55
C GLU A 98 4.00 26.66 34.87
N ASN A 99 4.56 25.44 34.71
CA ASN A 99 5.99 25.16 34.90
C ASN A 99 6.85 25.42 33.67
N ARG A 100 6.23 25.90 32.56
CA ARG A 100 6.87 26.12 31.24
C ARG A 100 7.47 24.86 30.59
N GLU A 101 7.07 23.70 31.01
CA GLU A 101 7.45 22.47 30.38
C GLU A 101 6.61 22.24 29.12
N ILE A 102 7.27 21.98 28.00
CA ILE A 102 6.61 21.74 26.71
C ILE A 102 5.98 20.37 26.73
N THR A 103 4.69 20.32 26.43
CA THR A 103 3.88 19.09 26.41
C THR A 103 3.50 18.68 24.97
N SER A 104 2.91 17.48 24.82
CA SER A 104 2.34 17.03 23.54
C SER A 104 1.24 17.97 23.03
N GLU A 105 0.51 18.63 23.95
CA GLU A 105 -0.53 19.60 23.58
C GLU A 105 0.09 20.86 22.93
N ASP A 106 1.24 21.33 23.42
CA ASP A 106 1.97 22.45 22.82
C ASP A 106 2.47 22.07 21.41
N VAL A 107 2.94 20.82 21.22
CA VAL A 107 3.33 20.32 19.90
C VAL A 107 2.13 20.26 18.94
N ILE A 108 0.96 19.86 19.40
CA ILE A 108 -0.26 19.89 18.56
C ILE A 108 -0.58 21.33 18.20
N ARG A 109 -0.62 22.24 19.17
CA ARG A 109 -0.95 23.66 18.95
C ARG A 109 0.00 24.34 17.98
N VAL A 110 1.31 24.08 18.04
CA VAL A 110 2.27 24.68 17.12
C VAL A 110 2.12 24.11 15.71
N LYS A 111 1.79 22.81 15.57
CA LYS A 111 1.44 22.21 14.28
C LYS A 111 0.15 22.80 13.70
N ASP A 112 -0.86 23.03 14.52
CA ASP A 112 -2.12 23.67 14.10
C ASP A 112 -1.90 25.14 13.70
N ALA A 113 -1.06 25.85 14.45
CA ALA A 113 -0.68 27.23 14.10
C ALA A 113 0.04 27.31 12.74
N ALA A 114 0.86 26.30 12.42
CA ALA A 114 1.54 26.23 11.13
C ALA A 114 0.60 25.99 9.94
N GLN A 115 -0.63 25.48 10.18
CA GLN A 115 -1.64 25.24 9.13
C GLN A 115 -2.40 26.50 8.72
N VAL A 116 -2.20 27.62 9.41
CA VAL A 116 -2.89 28.87 9.12
C VAL A 116 -2.30 29.52 7.86
N MET A 117 -2.74 29.04 6.71
CA MET A 117 -2.37 29.58 5.40
C MET A 117 -3.58 29.63 4.47
N SER A 118 -3.50 30.50 3.46
CA SER A 118 -4.53 30.53 2.41
C SER A 118 -4.33 29.36 1.45
N ILE A 119 -5.30 28.45 1.44
CA ILE A 119 -5.30 27.27 0.53
C ILE A 119 -6.40 27.47 -0.49
N PRO A 120 -6.14 27.18 -1.80
CA PRO A 120 -7.20 27.21 -2.81
C PRO A 120 -8.37 26.29 -2.43
N PRO A 121 -9.62 26.64 -2.78
CA PRO A 121 -10.82 25.92 -2.32
C PRO A 121 -10.95 24.48 -2.88
N ASP A 122 -10.23 24.19 -3.96
CA ASP A 122 -10.15 22.86 -4.58
C ASP A 122 -9.06 21.96 -3.95
N ARG A 123 -8.31 22.48 -2.95
CA ARG A 123 -7.25 21.77 -2.27
C ARG A 123 -7.55 21.60 -0.78
N GLU A 124 -6.87 20.65 -0.17
CA GLU A 124 -6.97 20.34 1.26
C GLU A 124 -5.61 19.88 1.80
N ILE A 125 -5.37 20.12 3.10
CA ILE A 125 -4.16 19.66 3.78
C ILE A 125 -4.27 18.14 3.96
N VAL A 126 -3.25 17.41 3.47
CA VAL A 126 -3.10 15.96 3.65
C VAL A 126 -2.20 15.66 4.84
N ASN A 127 -1.04 16.33 4.92
CA ASN A 127 -0.06 16.14 6.00
C ASN A 127 0.61 17.46 6.39
N VAL A 128 1.06 17.52 7.65
CA VAL A 128 1.97 18.56 8.17
C VAL A 128 3.21 17.86 8.72
N ILE A 129 4.36 18.13 8.11
CA ILE A 129 5.65 17.52 8.42
C ILE A 129 6.47 18.55 9.20
N ALA A 130 6.77 18.27 10.47
CA ALA A 130 7.71 19.10 11.23
C ALA A 130 9.14 18.79 10.73
N LYS A 131 9.89 19.82 10.38
CA LYS A 131 11.33 19.74 10.07
C LYS A 131 12.15 19.89 11.35
N GLN A 132 11.86 20.93 12.10
CA GLN A 132 12.48 21.18 13.39
C GLN A 132 11.55 21.96 14.29
N PHE A 133 11.85 21.90 15.57
CA PHE A 133 11.28 22.81 16.57
C PHE A 133 12.35 23.77 17.04
N ILE A 134 11.91 24.96 17.48
CA ILE A 134 12.75 26.01 18.02
C ILE A 134 12.16 26.40 19.36
N VAL A 135 12.95 26.31 20.43
CA VAL A 135 12.54 26.66 21.79
C VAL A 135 13.34 27.86 22.24
N ASP A 136 12.67 29.00 22.47
CA ASP A 136 13.28 30.26 22.91
C ASP A 136 14.49 30.70 22.05
N GLY A 137 14.47 30.38 20.74
CA GLY A 137 15.53 30.70 19.78
C GLY A 137 16.60 29.62 19.62
N PHE A 138 16.52 28.49 20.33
CA PHE A 138 17.38 27.31 20.08
C PHE A 138 16.70 26.42 19.06
N ASP A 139 17.35 26.19 17.94
CA ASP A 139 16.89 25.44 16.79
C ASP A 139 17.39 23.96 16.77
N GLU A 140 17.19 23.26 15.66
CA GLU A 140 17.58 21.85 15.42
C GLU A 140 16.98 20.85 16.44
N ILE A 141 15.87 21.18 17.10
CA ILE A 141 15.21 20.30 18.07
C ILE A 141 14.23 19.38 17.33
N ASN A 142 14.43 18.07 17.48
CA ASN A 142 13.56 17.05 16.86
C ASN A 142 12.32 16.74 17.72
N ASP A 143 12.46 16.75 19.05
CA ASP A 143 11.39 16.53 20.01
C ASP A 143 11.52 17.53 21.18
N PRO A 144 10.65 18.54 21.24
CA PRO A 144 10.75 19.59 22.26
C PRO A 144 10.11 19.20 23.60
N ARG A 145 9.41 18.05 23.69
CA ARG A 145 8.65 17.65 24.89
C ARG A 145 9.57 17.43 26.08
N GLY A 146 9.15 17.93 27.24
CA GLY A 146 9.93 17.90 28.48
C GLY A 146 10.98 19.01 28.60
N MET A 147 11.22 19.76 27.50
CA MET A 147 12.07 20.97 27.58
C MET A 147 11.32 22.10 28.27
N LEU A 148 12.06 23.01 28.90
CA LEU A 148 11.51 24.23 29.47
C LEU A 148 11.66 25.38 28.47
N GLY A 149 10.60 26.14 28.25
CA GLY A 149 10.61 27.30 27.36
C GLY A 149 9.34 28.13 27.47
N VAL A 150 9.40 29.33 26.96
CA VAL A 150 8.27 30.28 26.90
C VAL A 150 7.61 30.26 25.53
N ARG A 151 8.43 30.09 24.47
CA ARG A 151 8.01 30.14 23.09
C ARG A 151 8.45 28.88 22.37
N LEU A 152 7.48 28.20 21.75
CA LEU A 152 7.71 27.06 20.88
C LEU A 152 7.38 27.46 19.45
N GLU A 153 8.34 27.24 18.55
CA GLU A 153 8.18 27.42 17.11
C GLU A 153 8.38 26.09 16.40
N MET A 154 7.79 25.97 15.23
CA MET A 154 7.97 24.81 14.33
C MET A 154 8.20 25.32 12.91
N GLU A 155 9.26 24.85 12.29
CA GLU A 155 9.44 24.93 10.85
C GLU A 155 9.03 23.60 10.21
N GLY A 156 8.34 23.64 9.08
CA GLY A 156 7.82 22.43 8.50
C GLY A 156 7.39 22.57 7.05
N ILE A 157 6.71 21.54 6.59
CA ILE A 157 6.12 21.44 5.26
C ILE A 157 4.65 21.05 5.40
N ILE A 158 3.77 21.82 4.79
CA ILE A 158 2.38 21.43 4.54
C ILE A 158 2.31 20.74 3.19
N VAL A 159 1.72 19.56 3.18
CA VAL A 159 1.36 18.85 1.96
C VAL A 159 -0.11 19.07 1.68
N THR A 160 -0.43 19.66 0.54
CA THR A 160 -1.80 19.81 0.06
C THR A 160 -2.08 18.86 -1.10
N GLY A 161 -3.30 18.35 -1.20
CA GLY A 161 -3.78 17.50 -2.29
C GLY A 161 -5.06 18.04 -2.91
N SER A 162 -5.48 17.47 -4.03
CA SER A 162 -6.81 17.76 -4.61
C SER A 162 -7.90 17.24 -3.67
N ARG A 163 -8.83 18.10 -3.28
CA ARG A 163 -9.97 17.76 -2.41
C ARG A 163 -10.80 16.62 -2.98
N THR A 164 -11.14 16.70 -4.27
CA THR A 164 -11.97 15.67 -4.93
C THR A 164 -11.26 14.31 -4.94
N PHE A 165 -9.97 14.29 -5.24
CA PHE A 165 -9.18 13.07 -5.24
C PHE A 165 -9.11 12.44 -3.84
N LEU A 166 -8.80 13.24 -2.82
CA LEU A 166 -8.73 12.82 -1.43
C LEU A 166 -10.08 12.26 -0.96
N HIS A 167 -11.15 13.03 -1.11
CA HIS A 167 -12.47 12.64 -0.62
C HIS A 167 -13.02 11.39 -1.32
N ASN A 168 -12.78 11.20 -2.62
CA ASN A 168 -13.17 9.96 -3.30
C ASN A 168 -12.47 8.73 -2.72
N THR A 169 -11.18 8.86 -2.40
CA THR A 169 -10.42 7.77 -1.79
C THR A 169 -10.92 7.47 -0.38
N LEU A 170 -11.06 8.50 0.48
CA LEU A 170 -11.54 8.33 1.85
C LEU A 170 -12.98 7.77 1.89
N ARG A 171 -13.85 8.24 0.99
CA ARG A 171 -15.22 7.72 0.87
C ARG A 171 -15.26 6.22 0.55
N CYS A 172 -14.33 5.71 -0.25
CA CYS A 172 -14.24 4.26 -0.48
C CYS A 172 -13.92 3.50 0.80
N VAL A 173 -13.01 4.03 1.64
CA VAL A 173 -12.63 3.43 2.92
C VAL A 173 -13.81 3.44 3.90
N GLU A 174 -14.49 4.57 4.06
CA GLU A 174 -15.67 4.70 4.92
C GLU A 174 -16.81 3.77 4.46
N ARG A 175 -17.07 3.70 3.14
CA ARG A 175 -18.07 2.78 2.57
C ARG A 175 -17.69 1.31 2.69
N ALA A 176 -16.42 1.01 2.88
CA ALA A 176 -15.97 -0.33 3.25
C ALA A 176 -16.30 -0.70 4.70
N GLY A 177 -16.72 0.28 5.53
CA GLY A 177 -17.08 0.12 6.93
C GLY A 177 -15.91 0.37 7.89
N LEU A 178 -14.87 1.08 7.43
CA LEU A 178 -13.65 1.32 8.19
C LEU A 178 -13.58 2.77 8.69
N GLU A 179 -13.10 2.96 9.90
CA GLU A 179 -12.71 4.25 10.46
C GLU A 179 -11.29 4.60 10.01
N ILE A 180 -11.02 5.88 9.80
CA ILE A 180 -9.71 6.38 9.37
C ILE A 180 -9.00 7.00 10.57
N ASN A 181 -7.94 6.34 11.04
CA ASN A 181 -7.15 6.83 12.18
C ASN A 181 -6.15 7.91 11.78
N GLU A 182 -5.52 7.73 10.62
CA GLU A 182 -4.51 8.63 10.10
C GLU A 182 -4.53 8.60 8.58
N ILE A 183 -4.21 9.72 7.96
CA ILE A 183 -4.00 9.84 6.52
C ILE A 183 -2.53 10.17 6.29
N VAL A 184 -1.85 9.40 5.45
CA VAL A 184 -0.42 9.57 5.18
C VAL A 184 -0.17 9.60 3.67
N LEU A 185 0.59 10.58 3.21
CA LEU A 185 1.05 10.61 1.82
C LEU A 185 1.99 9.42 1.57
N GLN A 186 1.72 8.60 0.56
CA GLN A 186 2.48 7.37 0.26
C GLN A 186 4.01 7.57 0.18
N PRO A 187 4.55 8.61 -0.47
CA PRO A 187 5.99 8.90 -0.46
C PRO A 187 6.63 9.06 0.91
N LEU A 188 5.90 9.61 1.88
CA LEU A 188 6.40 9.73 3.25
C LEU A 188 6.53 8.36 3.91
N ALA A 189 5.53 7.51 3.70
CA ALA A 189 5.52 6.14 4.17
C ALA A 189 6.64 5.32 3.52
N SER A 190 6.73 5.34 2.18
CA SER A 190 7.77 4.61 1.44
C SER A 190 9.16 5.06 1.87
N GLY A 191 9.38 6.37 2.01
CA GLY A 191 10.65 6.95 2.44
C GLY A 191 11.05 6.57 3.87
N GLU A 192 10.09 6.25 4.76
CA GLU A 192 10.41 5.81 6.13
C GLU A 192 11.00 4.40 6.18
N ILE A 193 10.68 3.56 5.21
CA ILE A 193 11.21 2.19 5.08
C ILE A 193 12.39 2.12 4.11
N ALA A 194 12.27 2.82 2.98
CA ALA A 194 13.20 2.68 1.87
C ALA A 194 14.52 3.41 2.07
N LEU A 195 14.54 4.49 2.87
CA LEU A 195 15.69 5.38 2.99
C LEU A 195 16.22 5.44 4.43
N SER A 196 17.54 5.32 4.57
CA SER A 196 18.23 5.65 5.81
C SER A 196 18.23 7.17 6.04
N MET A 197 18.53 7.60 7.27
CA MET A 197 18.68 9.04 7.58
C MET A 197 19.82 9.68 6.79
N ASP A 198 20.93 8.96 6.59
CA ASP A 198 22.06 9.46 5.81
C ASP A 198 21.68 9.69 4.34
N GLU A 199 20.93 8.77 3.74
CA GLU A 199 20.40 8.93 2.37
C GLU A 199 19.43 10.12 2.28
N LYS A 200 18.52 10.27 3.26
CA LYS A 200 17.60 11.42 3.33
C LYS A 200 18.35 12.74 3.48
N ASN A 201 19.45 12.75 4.25
CA ASN A 201 20.26 13.95 4.45
C ASN A 201 21.08 14.31 3.22
N LEU A 202 21.69 13.30 2.58
CA LEU A 202 22.63 13.50 1.49
C LEU A 202 21.98 14.01 0.20
N GLY A 203 20.72 13.67 -0.05
CA GLY A 203 20.00 13.96 -1.28
C GLY A 203 19.81 12.71 -2.13
N THR A 204 18.67 12.03 -1.96
CA THR A 204 18.33 10.75 -2.61
C THR A 204 16.99 10.85 -3.32
N VAL A 205 16.90 10.26 -4.49
CA VAL A 205 15.63 10.10 -5.22
C VAL A 205 15.05 8.71 -4.94
N LEU A 206 13.86 8.67 -4.38
CA LEU A 206 13.06 7.45 -4.24
C LEU A 206 12.08 7.35 -5.42
N VAL A 207 12.18 6.25 -6.17
CA VAL A 207 11.32 5.96 -7.33
C VAL A 207 10.46 4.75 -7.00
N ASP A 208 9.16 4.96 -6.78
CA ASP A 208 8.18 3.90 -6.53
C ASP A 208 7.48 3.54 -7.85
N ILE A 209 7.85 2.39 -8.43
CA ILE A 209 7.33 1.90 -9.72
C ILE A 209 6.13 1.00 -9.46
N GLY A 210 4.94 1.61 -9.41
CA GLY A 210 3.68 0.91 -9.30
C GLY A 210 3.20 0.32 -10.63
N GLY A 211 1.99 -0.24 -10.65
CA GLY A 211 1.41 -0.74 -11.90
C GLY A 211 0.95 0.39 -12.83
N GLY A 212 0.11 1.31 -12.34
CA GLY A 212 -0.47 2.37 -13.16
C GLY A 212 0.29 3.68 -13.19
N SER A 213 1.24 3.88 -12.29
CA SER A 213 2.01 5.13 -12.16
C SER A 213 3.34 4.89 -11.46
N THR A 214 4.28 5.81 -11.67
CA THR A 214 5.56 5.86 -10.98
C THR A 214 5.64 7.15 -10.19
N THR A 215 5.90 7.05 -8.89
CA THR A 215 6.06 8.19 -7.99
C THR A 215 7.55 8.48 -7.80
N ILE A 216 7.94 9.72 -8.03
CA ILE A 216 9.29 10.23 -7.86
C ILE A 216 9.29 11.12 -6.64
N SER A 217 10.19 10.90 -5.69
CA SER A 217 10.27 11.70 -4.47
C SER A 217 11.72 12.01 -4.14
N TYR A 218 12.05 13.28 -4.07
CA TYR A 218 13.38 13.74 -3.71
C TYR A 218 13.45 14.10 -2.23
N PHE A 219 14.39 13.47 -1.54
CA PHE A 219 14.69 13.72 -0.13
C PHE A 219 16.05 14.38 0.00
N ARG A 220 16.14 15.43 0.82
CA ARG A 220 17.37 16.12 1.19
C ARG A 220 17.20 16.78 2.54
N ASP A 221 18.29 16.92 3.29
CA ASP A 221 18.30 17.52 4.64
C ASP A 221 17.31 16.82 5.60
N GLY A 222 17.15 15.50 5.44
CA GLY A 222 16.26 14.65 6.26
C GLY A 222 14.80 14.60 5.84
N TYR A 223 14.36 15.43 4.87
CA TYR A 223 12.94 15.60 4.54
C TYR A 223 12.67 15.52 3.06
N ILE A 224 11.40 15.21 2.72
CA ILE A 224 10.94 15.28 1.34
C ILE A 224 10.94 16.74 0.88
N GLN A 225 11.61 17.02 -0.24
CA GLN A 225 11.67 18.35 -0.83
C GLN A 225 10.68 18.49 -1.98
N GLN A 226 10.47 17.39 -2.72
CA GLN A 226 9.61 17.37 -3.87
C GLN A 226 9.04 15.97 -4.09
N THR A 227 7.84 15.91 -4.66
CA THR A 227 7.25 14.67 -5.16
C THR A 227 6.44 14.94 -6.42
N SER A 228 6.54 14.03 -7.38
CA SER A 228 5.79 14.05 -8.64
C SER A 228 5.35 12.65 -9.04
N VAL A 229 4.38 12.54 -9.92
CA VAL A 229 3.82 11.26 -10.36
C VAL A 229 3.77 11.21 -11.88
N LEU A 230 4.47 10.25 -12.46
CA LEU A 230 4.37 9.90 -13.87
C LEU A 230 3.21 8.90 -14.06
N PRO A 231 2.31 9.13 -15.03
CA PRO A 231 1.17 8.22 -15.28
C PRO A 231 1.58 6.99 -16.11
N VAL A 232 2.77 6.45 -15.84
CA VAL A 232 3.40 5.28 -16.48
C VAL A 232 3.90 4.33 -15.38
N GLY A 233 3.71 3.03 -15.56
CA GLY A 233 4.16 1.99 -14.64
C GLY A 233 4.09 0.60 -15.28
N GLY A 234 4.11 -0.45 -14.47
CA GLY A 234 4.17 -1.84 -14.92
C GLY A 234 3.03 -2.30 -15.82
N ASP A 235 1.84 -1.68 -15.72
CA ASP A 235 0.70 -1.99 -16.60
C ASP A 235 0.98 -1.61 -18.08
N HIS A 236 1.87 -0.64 -18.32
CA HIS A 236 2.30 -0.26 -19.66
C HIS A 236 3.19 -1.34 -20.27
N ILE A 237 4.12 -1.91 -19.47
CA ILE A 237 4.93 -3.07 -19.88
C ILE A 237 4.01 -4.24 -20.24
N THR A 238 3.03 -4.53 -19.40
CA THR A 238 2.04 -5.60 -19.65
C THR A 238 1.27 -5.38 -20.94
N LYS A 239 0.88 -4.12 -21.21
CA LYS A 239 0.17 -3.76 -22.44
C LYS A 239 1.07 -3.93 -23.69
N ASP A 240 2.33 -3.54 -23.60
CA ASP A 240 3.28 -3.68 -24.71
C ASP A 240 3.53 -5.16 -25.00
N LEU A 241 3.72 -6.00 -23.96
CA LEU A 241 3.81 -7.43 -24.11
C LEU A 241 2.53 -8.06 -24.70
N SER A 242 1.35 -7.62 -24.25
CA SER A 242 0.07 -8.11 -24.80
C SER A 242 -0.04 -7.84 -26.30
N ILE A 243 0.42 -6.67 -26.78
CA ILE A 243 0.44 -6.30 -28.19
C ILE A 243 1.52 -7.09 -28.95
N GLY A 244 2.75 -7.11 -28.45
CA GLY A 244 3.90 -7.77 -29.09
C GLY A 244 3.70 -9.27 -29.23
N LEU A 245 3.19 -9.92 -28.20
CA LEU A 245 2.92 -11.35 -28.15
C LEU A 245 1.53 -11.74 -28.68
N ARG A 246 0.67 -10.78 -29.03
CA ARG A 246 -0.72 -10.98 -29.48
C ARG A 246 -1.54 -11.82 -28.51
N THR A 247 -1.33 -11.63 -27.22
CA THR A 247 -1.98 -12.38 -26.13
C THR A 247 -2.86 -11.49 -25.25
N SER A 248 -3.65 -12.08 -24.35
CA SER A 248 -4.49 -11.33 -23.43
C SER A 248 -3.64 -10.54 -22.44
N THR A 249 -4.17 -9.42 -21.91
CA THR A 249 -3.47 -8.64 -20.87
C THR A 249 -3.22 -9.47 -19.62
N GLU A 250 -4.08 -10.42 -19.29
CA GLU A 250 -3.92 -11.30 -18.13
C GLU A 250 -2.75 -12.28 -18.32
N GLU A 251 -2.65 -12.87 -19.51
CA GLU A 251 -1.54 -13.74 -19.87
C GLU A 251 -0.22 -12.98 -19.95
N ALA A 252 -0.22 -11.79 -20.59
CA ALA A 252 0.94 -10.91 -20.66
C ALA A 252 1.45 -10.50 -19.26
N GLU A 253 0.55 -10.24 -18.30
CA GLU A 253 0.92 -9.98 -16.91
C GLU A 253 1.57 -11.21 -16.27
N GLY A 254 1.01 -12.40 -16.48
CA GLY A 254 1.59 -13.64 -16.01
C GLY A 254 2.99 -13.90 -16.58
N ILE A 255 3.18 -13.65 -17.88
CA ILE A 255 4.47 -13.77 -18.57
C ILE A 255 5.48 -12.78 -18.01
N LYS A 256 5.10 -11.50 -17.88
CA LYS A 256 5.94 -10.44 -17.29
C LYS A 256 6.44 -10.83 -15.89
N VAL A 257 5.55 -11.31 -15.03
CA VAL A 257 5.89 -11.66 -13.65
C VAL A 257 6.77 -12.90 -13.58
N LYS A 258 6.53 -13.89 -14.44
CA LYS A 258 7.21 -15.18 -14.37
C LYS A 258 8.53 -15.22 -15.15
N HIS A 259 8.55 -14.62 -16.33
CA HIS A 259 9.65 -14.71 -17.29
C HIS A 259 10.31 -13.37 -17.60
N GLY A 260 9.76 -12.23 -17.08
CA GLY A 260 10.27 -10.91 -17.39
C GLY A 260 11.69 -10.68 -16.90
N HIS A 261 12.51 -10.07 -17.76
CA HIS A 261 13.83 -9.57 -17.45
C HIS A 261 13.96 -8.14 -17.99
N ALA A 262 14.46 -7.22 -17.17
CA ALA A 262 14.47 -5.79 -17.49
C ALA A 262 15.66 -5.37 -18.35
N PHE A 263 16.69 -6.19 -18.44
CA PHE A 263 17.95 -5.86 -19.14
C PHE A 263 18.27 -6.95 -20.17
N TYR A 264 18.20 -6.57 -21.43
CA TYR A 264 18.34 -7.47 -22.58
C TYR A 264 19.66 -8.27 -22.57
N ASP A 265 20.78 -7.61 -22.29
CA ASP A 265 22.11 -8.23 -22.30
C ASP A 265 22.29 -9.36 -21.28
N LEU A 266 21.42 -9.44 -20.27
CA LEU A 266 21.44 -10.48 -19.23
C LEU A 266 20.28 -11.47 -19.35
N ALA A 267 19.39 -11.29 -20.34
CA ALA A 267 18.26 -12.18 -20.57
C ALA A 267 18.68 -13.48 -21.27
N SER A 268 17.92 -14.55 -21.06
CA SER A 268 18.24 -15.91 -21.56
C SER A 268 17.50 -16.26 -22.85
N GLU A 269 18.21 -16.73 -23.88
CA GLU A 269 17.61 -17.36 -25.07
C GLU A 269 17.10 -18.79 -24.77
N GLU A 270 17.61 -19.43 -23.72
CA GLU A 270 17.29 -20.83 -23.40
C GLU A 270 15.96 -20.95 -22.62
N GLU A 271 15.50 -19.88 -21.99
CA GLU A 271 14.24 -19.84 -21.27
C GLU A 271 13.06 -19.64 -22.23
N VAL A 272 12.58 -20.77 -22.81
CA VAL A 272 11.49 -20.78 -23.80
C VAL A 272 10.16 -21.12 -23.12
N PHE A 273 9.10 -20.42 -23.50
CA PHE A 273 7.74 -20.62 -23.01
C PHE A 273 6.70 -20.46 -24.12
N SER A 274 5.52 -21.01 -23.87
CA SER A 274 4.41 -21.05 -24.83
C SER A 274 3.38 -19.98 -24.48
N VAL A 275 2.93 -19.22 -25.47
CA VAL A 275 2.00 -18.09 -25.31
C VAL A 275 0.74 -18.33 -26.15
N PRO A 276 -0.46 -18.32 -25.55
CA PRO A 276 -1.70 -18.47 -26.30
C PRO A 276 -1.98 -17.21 -27.14
N VAL A 277 -2.34 -17.39 -28.41
CA VAL A 277 -2.65 -16.30 -29.33
C VAL A 277 -4.14 -15.97 -29.29
N ILE A 278 -4.49 -14.69 -29.15
CA ILE A 278 -5.90 -14.25 -29.15
C ILE A 278 -6.58 -14.61 -30.46
N GLY A 279 -7.75 -15.25 -30.35
CA GLY A 279 -8.59 -15.61 -31.51
C GLY A 279 -8.12 -16.85 -32.26
N SER A 280 -7.22 -17.63 -31.69
CA SER A 280 -6.70 -18.88 -32.24
C SER A 280 -6.52 -19.94 -31.15
N ASP A 281 -6.63 -21.23 -31.49
CA ASP A 281 -6.22 -22.32 -30.61
C ASP A 281 -4.71 -22.58 -30.68
N GLN A 282 -3.96 -21.75 -31.38
CA GLN A 282 -2.52 -21.86 -31.54
C GLN A 282 -1.77 -21.21 -30.39
N HIS A 283 -0.59 -21.74 -30.11
CA HIS A 283 0.37 -21.20 -29.17
C HIS A 283 1.66 -20.89 -29.92
N ASP A 284 2.14 -19.68 -29.79
CA ASP A 284 3.45 -19.28 -30.29
C ASP A 284 4.51 -19.51 -29.22
N GLN A 285 5.75 -19.81 -29.65
CA GLN A 285 6.89 -19.97 -28.74
C GLN A 285 7.68 -18.67 -28.72
N PHE A 286 7.99 -18.22 -27.51
CA PHE A 286 8.86 -17.08 -27.26
C PHE A 286 9.92 -17.45 -26.25
N ASN A 287 11.02 -16.71 -26.21
CA ASN A 287 12.04 -16.84 -25.18
C ASN A 287 12.13 -15.56 -24.33
N GLN A 288 12.88 -15.64 -23.23
CA GLN A 288 13.05 -14.52 -22.31
C GLN A 288 13.71 -13.32 -22.99
N LEU A 289 14.67 -13.53 -23.90
CA LEU A 289 15.38 -12.48 -24.59
C LEU A 289 14.43 -11.63 -25.45
N GLU A 290 13.51 -12.27 -26.21
CA GLU A 290 12.53 -11.58 -27.07
C GLU A 290 11.58 -10.68 -26.27
N ILE A 291 11.12 -11.14 -25.09
CA ILE A 291 10.26 -10.30 -24.25
C ILE A 291 11.04 -9.23 -23.48
N SER A 292 12.33 -9.50 -23.22
CA SER A 292 13.22 -8.55 -22.55
C SER A 292 13.42 -7.29 -23.40
N GLU A 293 13.54 -7.41 -24.72
CA GLU A 293 13.62 -6.27 -25.64
C GLU A 293 12.43 -5.31 -25.48
N ILE A 294 11.22 -5.87 -25.35
CA ILE A 294 9.99 -5.06 -25.15
C ILE A 294 9.98 -4.41 -23.76
N ILE A 295 10.37 -5.17 -22.74
CA ILE A 295 10.36 -4.74 -21.35
C ILE A 295 11.39 -3.63 -21.14
N GLU A 296 12.62 -3.82 -21.61
CA GLU A 296 13.72 -2.87 -21.50
C GLU A 296 13.36 -1.55 -22.15
N ALA A 297 12.88 -1.57 -23.39
CA ALA A 297 12.49 -0.36 -24.13
C ALA A 297 11.46 0.49 -23.33
N ARG A 298 10.51 -0.15 -22.65
CA ARG A 298 9.52 0.56 -21.84
C ARG A 298 10.10 1.07 -20.52
N LEU A 299 10.96 0.32 -19.87
CA LEU A 299 11.60 0.73 -18.62
C LEU A 299 12.64 1.83 -18.87
N GLU A 300 13.39 1.76 -19.96
CA GLU A 300 14.31 2.83 -20.37
C GLU A 300 13.57 4.14 -20.59
N GLU A 301 12.46 4.11 -21.34
CA GLU A 301 11.60 5.29 -21.52
C GLU A 301 11.13 5.84 -20.17
N LEU A 302 10.66 4.97 -19.26
CA LEU A 302 10.22 5.37 -17.93
C LEU A 302 11.35 6.03 -17.14
N PHE A 303 12.56 5.46 -17.15
CA PHE A 303 13.71 6.02 -16.44
C PHE A 303 14.17 7.34 -17.05
N MET A 304 14.13 7.48 -18.37
CA MET A 304 14.38 8.76 -19.03
C MET A 304 13.35 9.83 -18.63
N MET A 305 12.07 9.44 -18.51
CA MET A 305 11.03 10.36 -18.00
C MET A 305 11.30 10.77 -16.56
N VAL A 306 11.81 9.87 -15.70
CA VAL A 306 12.22 10.20 -14.33
C VAL A 306 13.34 11.26 -14.33
N VAL A 307 14.36 11.07 -15.14
CA VAL A 307 15.48 12.03 -15.28
C VAL A 307 14.98 13.39 -15.75
N GLU A 308 14.12 13.40 -16.76
CA GLU A 308 13.57 14.66 -17.31
C GLU A 308 12.69 15.40 -16.29
N GLU A 309 11.87 14.68 -15.51
CA GLU A 309 11.05 15.26 -14.43
C GLU A 309 11.92 15.92 -13.35
N LEU A 310 13.00 15.25 -12.96
CA LEU A 310 13.95 15.80 -11.98
C LEU A 310 14.65 17.05 -12.54
N ARG A 311 15.05 17.03 -13.81
CA ARG A 311 15.69 18.15 -14.48
C ARG A 311 14.76 19.36 -14.57
N GLN A 312 13.49 19.15 -14.94
CA GLN A 312 12.47 20.22 -14.98
C GLN A 312 12.21 20.82 -13.60
N SER A 313 12.35 20.01 -12.56
CA SER A 313 12.23 20.40 -11.16
C SER A 313 13.48 21.09 -10.61
N GLY A 314 14.54 21.27 -11.41
CA GLY A 314 15.79 21.88 -10.99
C GLY A 314 16.68 20.99 -10.11
N ILE A 315 16.41 19.67 -10.07
CA ILE A 315 17.20 18.70 -9.32
C ILE A 315 18.24 18.11 -10.26
N HIS A 316 19.49 18.52 -10.12
CA HIS A 316 20.60 18.10 -11.00
C HIS A 316 21.66 17.30 -10.24
N ASP A 317 21.77 17.51 -8.93
CA ASP A 317 22.75 16.86 -8.07
C ASP A 317 22.05 15.89 -7.12
N ILE A 318 22.37 14.60 -7.24
CA ILE A 318 21.74 13.50 -6.49
C ILE A 318 22.85 12.67 -5.84
N PRO A 319 23.55 13.20 -4.84
CA PRO A 319 24.72 12.53 -4.27
C PRO A 319 24.36 11.23 -3.52
N GLY A 320 23.13 11.09 -3.05
CA GLY A 320 22.61 9.85 -2.44
C GLY A 320 22.21 8.78 -3.47
N GLY A 321 22.12 9.13 -4.76
CA GLY A 321 21.72 8.22 -5.82
C GLY A 321 20.20 7.96 -5.85
N PHE A 322 19.83 6.84 -6.46
CA PHE A 322 18.44 6.44 -6.66
C PHE A 322 18.11 5.19 -5.84
N VAL A 323 16.92 5.17 -5.29
CA VAL A 323 16.37 4.00 -4.61
C VAL A 323 15.07 3.62 -5.29
N LEU A 324 14.99 2.40 -5.83
CA LEU A 324 13.80 1.87 -6.46
C LEU A 324 12.95 1.10 -5.45
N THR A 325 11.63 1.20 -5.57
CA THR A 325 10.65 0.40 -4.83
C THR A 325 9.38 0.22 -5.66
N GLY A 326 8.36 -0.43 -5.09
CA GLY A 326 7.14 -0.76 -5.81
C GLY A 326 7.21 -2.11 -6.52
N GLY A 327 6.06 -2.63 -6.96
CA GLY A 327 5.97 -4.00 -7.48
C GLY A 327 6.83 -4.26 -8.71
N SER A 328 6.96 -3.30 -9.62
CA SER A 328 7.76 -3.46 -10.84
C SER A 328 9.26 -3.47 -10.58
N SER A 329 9.72 -2.93 -9.46
CA SER A 329 11.15 -2.95 -9.09
C SER A 329 11.65 -4.33 -8.63
N ALA A 330 10.76 -5.32 -8.52
CA ALA A 330 11.14 -6.71 -8.24
C ALA A 330 11.61 -7.49 -9.49
N MET A 331 11.52 -6.87 -10.67
CA MET A 331 11.91 -7.53 -11.92
C MET A 331 13.41 -7.76 -12.00
N ASN A 332 13.81 -8.95 -12.46
CA ASN A 332 15.22 -9.28 -12.67
C ASN A 332 15.84 -8.30 -13.69
N GLY A 333 17.11 -7.93 -13.49
CA GLY A 333 17.84 -7.02 -14.38
C GLY A 333 17.46 -5.53 -14.25
N ILE A 334 16.46 -5.16 -13.42
CA ILE A 334 16.03 -3.76 -13.30
C ILE A 334 17.11 -2.87 -12.72
N LEU A 335 17.95 -3.41 -11.85
CA LEU A 335 19.05 -2.68 -11.23
C LEU A 335 20.12 -2.32 -12.25
N ASP A 336 20.46 -3.26 -13.12
CA ASP A 336 21.48 -3.10 -14.17
C ASP A 336 21.02 -2.04 -15.17
N LEU A 337 19.79 -2.13 -15.66
CA LEU A 337 19.19 -1.13 -16.54
C LEU A 337 19.11 0.25 -15.90
N ALA A 338 18.67 0.32 -14.64
CA ALA A 338 18.54 1.60 -13.95
C ALA A 338 19.91 2.27 -13.72
N GLN A 339 20.97 1.48 -13.41
CA GLN A 339 22.33 2.01 -13.29
C GLN A 339 22.85 2.54 -14.63
N ASP A 340 22.55 1.86 -15.72
CA ASP A 340 22.93 2.28 -17.06
C ASP A 340 22.24 3.59 -17.47
N VAL A 341 20.93 3.71 -17.23
CA VAL A 341 20.20 4.93 -17.64
C VAL A 341 20.48 6.12 -16.72
N PHE A 342 20.49 5.92 -15.40
CA PHE A 342 20.70 7.01 -14.44
C PHE A 342 22.15 7.43 -14.30
N GLN A 343 23.12 6.64 -14.75
CA GLN A 343 24.57 6.88 -14.61
C GLN A 343 24.93 7.28 -13.16
N ASN A 344 24.27 6.67 -12.19
CA ASN A 344 24.40 6.95 -10.77
C ASN A 344 24.24 5.65 -9.95
N ARG A 345 24.50 5.73 -8.65
CA ARG A 345 24.25 4.61 -7.76
C ARG A 345 22.75 4.34 -7.67
N VAL A 346 22.36 3.07 -7.83
CA VAL A 346 20.99 2.61 -7.71
C VAL A 346 20.94 1.40 -6.78
N ARG A 347 19.91 1.31 -5.98
CA ARG A 347 19.56 0.10 -5.23
C ARG A 347 18.06 -0.11 -5.19
N VAL A 348 17.62 -1.32 -4.93
CA VAL A 348 16.21 -1.65 -4.66
C VAL A 348 15.99 -1.68 -3.15
N ALA A 349 14.94 -1.02 -2.68
CA ALA A 349 14.51 -1.08 -1.29
C ALA A 349 13.51 -2.22 -1.09
N ILE A 350 13.81 -3.08 -0.12
CA ILE A 350 12.98 -4.22 0.27
C ILE A 350 12.73 -4.09 1.78
N PRO A 351 11.47 -4.14 2.25
CA PRO A 351 11.18 -4.15 3.68
C PRO A 351 11.78 -5.37 4.36
N ASP A 352 12.54 -5.19 5.44
CA ASP A 352 13.13 -6.30 6.19
C ASP A 352 12.18 -6.78 7.31
N TYR A 353 11.00 -7.27 6.91
CA TYR A 353 10.01 -7.85 7.81
C TYR A 353 9.53 -9.19 7.27
N ILE A 354 9.40 -10.19 8.16
CA ILE A 354 8.94 -11.53 7.78
C ILE A 354 7.53 -11.44 7.17
N GLY A 355 7.34 -12.08 6.03
CA GLY A 355 6.05 -12.14 5.31
C GLY A 355 5.80 -11.00 4.32
N VAL A 356 6.66 -9.95 4.29
CA VAL A 356 6.51 -8.79 3.40
C VAL A 356 7.85 -8.35 2.78
N ARG A 357 8.79 -9.27 2.59
CA ARG A 357 10.13 -9.02 1.99
C ARG A 357 10.07 -8.86 0.47
N GLU A 358 9.21 -7.99 0.01
CA GLU A 358 9.10 -7.62 -1.40
C GLU A 358 8.92 -6.10 -1.52
N PRO A 359 9.48 -5.45 -2.57
CA PRO A 359 9.40 -4.00 -2.75
C PRO A 359 7.96 -3.47 -2.79
N GLN A 360 7.01 -4.27 -3.25
CA GLN A 360 5.60 -3.90 -3.32
C GLN A 360 4.97 -3.56 -1.96
N PHE A 361 5.53 -4.03 -0.84
CA PHE A 361 5.00 -3.79 0.51
C PHE A 361 5.63 -2.59 1.22
N THR A 362 6.63 -1.94 0.62
CA THR A 362 7.36 -0.82 1.23
C THR A 362 6.44 0.28 1.74
N THR A 363 5.50 0.71 0.90
CA THR A 363 4.52 1.74 1.28
C THR A 363 3.62 1.28 2.41
N ALA A 364 3.03 0.08 2.31
CA ALA A 364 2.09 -0.42 3.30
C ALA A 364 2.72 -0.60 4.69
N VAL A 365 3.97 -1.11 4.76
CA VAL A 365 4.73 -1.21 6.01
C VAL A 365 5.09 0.19 6.52
N GLY A 366 5.50 1.08 5.62
CA GLY A 366 5.88 2.46 5.93
C GLY A 366 4.74 3.28 6.53
N LEU A 367 3.50 3.05 6.11
CA LEU A 367 2.31 3.70 6.68
C LEU A 367 2.22 3.48 8.18
N ILE A 368 2.44 2.26 8.65
CA ILE A 368 2.41 1.95 10.09
C ILE A 368 3.53 2.68 10.83
N LYS A 369 4.77 2.60 10.34
CA LYS A 369 5.92 3.23 11.00
C LYS A 369 5.81 4.74 11.04
N TYR A 370 5.42 5.35 9.94
CA TYR A 370 5.26 6.80 9.85
C TYR A 370 4.15 7.30 10.78
N ALA A 371 2.97 6.67 10.76
CA ALA A 371 1.85 7.05 11.61
C ALA A 371 2.19 6.85 13.11
N TYR A 372 2.84 5.75 13.46
CA TYR A 372 3.27 5.49 14.84
C TYR A 372 4.24 6.56 15.36
N LYS A 373 5.25 6.92 14.55
CA LYS A 373 6.21 7.98 14.87
C LYS A 373 5.52 9.34 15.08
N ASN A 374 4.60 9.70 14.18
CA ASN A 374 3.82 10.93 14.26
C ASN A 374 2.89 10.96 15.49
N ALA A 375 2.22 9.84 15.77
CA ALA A 375 1.35 9.69 16.94
C ALA A 375 2.11 9.81 18.26
N ARG A 376 3.31 9.23 18.35
CA ARG A 376 4.18 9.39 19.52
C ARG A 376 4.57 10.85 19.77
N LEU A 377 4.94 11.59 18.74
CA LEU A 377 5.30 13.00 18.86
C LEU A 377 4.14 13.86 19.36
N THR A 378 2.91 13.55 18.93
CA THR A 378 1.68 14.26 19.31
C THR A 378 1.00 13.69 20.54
N GLY A 379 1.49 12.60 21.13
CA GLY A 379 0.86 11.91 22.26
C GLY A 379 -0.48 11.26 21.96
N ARG A 380 -0.83 11.08 20.67
CA ARG A 380 -2.08 10.42 20.24
C ARG A 380 -1.94 8.91 20.31
N LYS A 381 -3.05 8.22 20.59
CA LYS A 381 -3.15 6.76 20.45
C LYS A 381 -3.87 6.42 19.15
N LEU A 382 -3.33 5.47 18.39
CA LEU A 382 -3.89 5.04 17.11
C LEU A 382 -4.72 3.75 17.19
N SER A 383 -4.71 3.04 18.33
CA SER A 383 -5.18 1.64 18.43
C SER A 383 -6.46 1.44 19.25
N GLU A 384 -7.23 2.47 19.59
CA GLU A 384 -8.38 2.28 20.50
C GLU A 384 -9.49 1.37 19.94
N SER A 385 -9.58 1.17 18.61
CA SER A 385 -10.65 0.42 17.95
C SER A 385 -10.30 -1.00 17.50
N ASN A 386 -9.01 -1.35 17.38
CA ASN A 386 -8.55 -2.67 16.89
C ASN A 386 -8.12 -3.60 18.05
N GLN A 387 -8.97 -3.80 19.05
CA GLN A 387 -8.69 -4.76 20.13
C GLN A 387 -9.10 -6.17 19.72
N ALA A 388 -8.28 -7.17 20.11
CA ALA A 388 -8.63 -8.57 19.93
C ALA A 388 -10.03 -8.85 20.51
N ALA A 389 -10.93 -9.34 19.67
CA ALA A 389 -12.18 -9.90 20.18
C ALA A 389 -11.83 -10.98 21.22
N PRO A 390 -12.43 -10.98 22.42
CA PRO A 390 -12.16 -12.02 23.38
C PRO A 390 -12.49 -13.36 22.72
N VAL A 391 -11.48 -14.22 22.57
CA VAL A 391 -11.64 -15.57 22.05
C VAL A 391 -12.76 -16.21 22.88
N ALA A 392 -13.93 -16.35 22.28
CA ALA A 392 -15.04 -17.09 22.89
C ALA A 392 -14.49 -18.48 23.10
N LYS A 393 -14.18 -18.83 24.40
CA LYS A 393 -13.88 -20.19 24.79
C LYS A 393 -15.11 -20.98 24.36
N GLU A 394 -14.98 -21.80 23.32
CA GLU A 394 -15.96 -22.84 23.03
C GLU A 394 -16.13 -23.63 24.31
N VAL A 395 -17.23 -23.38 25.01
CA VAL A 395 -17.69 -24.21 26.10
C VAL A 395 -18.03 -25.54 25.44
N ARG A 396 -17.10 -26.49 25.55
CA ARG A 396 -17.33 -27.89 25.25
C ARG A 396 -18.58 -28.29 26.04
N LYS A 397 -19.73 -28.30 25.36
CA LYS A 397 -20.95 -28.91 25.92
C LYS A 397 -20.64 -30.39 26.09
N GLU A 398 -20.46 -30.79 27.34
CA GLU A 398 -20.47 -32.20 27.74
C GLU A 398 -21.74 -32.82 27.20
N ARG A 399 -21.59 -33.88 26.42
CA ARG A 399 -22.72 -34.72 25.98
C ARG A 399 -23.30 -35.39 27.20
N PRO A 400 -24.62 -35.34 27.44
CA PRO A 400 -25.22 -36.11 28.52
C PRO A 400 -25.11 -37.60 28.17
N ASP A 401 -24.69 -38.38 29.21
CA ASP A 401 -24.63 -39.84 29.19
C ASP A 401 -25.96 -40.43 28.74
N VAL A 402 -25.96 -41.19 27.65
CA VAL A 402 -27.08 -41.99 27.20
C VAL A 402 -27.07 -43.30 28.04
N LYS A 403 -27.97 -43.38 28.98
CA LYS A 403 -28.29 -44.65 29.67
C LYS A 403 -28.82 -45.66 28.65
N GLN A 404 -28.16 -46.81 28.63
CA GLN A 404 -28.63 -48.02 27.95
C GLN A 404 -29.99 -48.48 28.52
N GLU A 405 -31.00 -48.51 27.64
CA GLU A 405 -32.22 -49.29 27.91
C GLU A 405 -32.34 -50.42 26.91
N THR A 406 -32.61 -51.57 27.49
CA THR A 406 -32.67 -52.92 26.90
C THR A 406 -33.87 -53.10 25.96
N LYS A 407 -33.61 -53.91 24.87
CA LYS A 407 -34.64 -54.40 23.95
C LYS A 407 -35.73 -55.23 24.65
N PRO A 408 -36.92 -55.31 24.03
CA PRO A 408 -37.46 -56.68 23.72
C PRO A 408 -37.84 -56.86 22.25
N ALA A 409 -38.05 -58.14 21.95
CA ALA A 409 -38.02 -58.84 20.71
C ALA A 409 -39.25 -58.66 19.78
N ARG A 410 -38.94 -58.70 18.49
CA ARG A 410 -39.50 -59.51 17.38
C ARG A 410 -41.04 -59.83 17.34
N LYS A 411 -41.65 -59.40 16.22
CA LYS A 411 -42.63 -60.20 15.46
C LYS A 411 -42.49 -59.89 13.97
N GLU A 412 -42.36 -60.99 13.20
CA GLU A 412 -42.36 -61.08 11.71
C GLU A 412 -43.77 -60.99 11.16
N GLN A 413 -43.88 -60.52 9.97
CA GLN A 413 -44.48 -61.11 8.71
C GLN A 413 -45.30 -60.04 7.91
N PRO A 414 -45.59 -60.29 6.60
CA PRO A 414 -44.73 -60.40 5.43
C PRO A 414 -45.21 -59.53 4.25
N HIS A 415 -44.33 -59.51 3.18
CA HIS A 415 -44.58 -59.35 1.75
C HIS A 415 -45.76 -58.51 1.23
N ASP A 416 -45.46 -57.53 0.36
CA ASP A 416 -45.71 -57.66 -1.08
C ASP A 416 -45.07 -56.50 -1.85
N GLY A 417 -44.59 -56.84 -3.01
CA GLY A 417 -43.81 -56.03 -3.91
C GLY A 417 -44.57 -54.95 -4.69
N GLU A 418 -43.84 -54.06 -5.28
CA GLU A 418 -43.94 -53.68 -6.71
C GLU A 418 -42.90 -52.66 -7.06
N GLU A 419 -42.15 -53.01 -8.06
CA GLU A 419 -41.27 -52.13 -8.84
C GLU A 419 -42.11 -51.02 -9.53
N LYS A 420 -41.60 -49.79 -9.55
CA LYS A 420 -41.77 -48.79 -10.63
C LYS A 420 -40.80 -47.64 -10.40
N GLY A 421 -39.69 -47.57 -11.04
CA GLY A 421 -39.57 -46.96 -12.34
C GLY A 421 -39.04 -45.53 -12.20
N VAL A 422 -37.67 -45.40 -12.17
CA VAL A 422 -36.90 -44.15 -12.31
C VAL A 422 -37.14 -43.57 -13.73
N LYS A 423 -38.25 -42.88 -13.99
CA LYS A 423 -38.49 -42.14 -15.24
C LYS A 423 -39.48 -40.93 -15.12
N GLY A 424 -39.55 -40.28 -13.98
CA GLY A 424 -40.52 -39.20 -13.76
C GLY A 424 -40.00 -37.83 -13.26
N ARG A 425 -38.71 -37.58 -13.15
CA ARG A 425 -38.20 -36.33 -12.56
C ARG A 425 -37.29 -35.48 -13.46
N MET A 426 -37.22 -35.78 -14.76
CA MET A 426 -36.34 -35.01 -15.69
C MET A 426 -37.12 -34.25 -16.78
N LYS A 427 -38.38 -33.88 -16.55
CA LYS A 427 -39.22 -33.18 -17.53
C LYS A 427 -39.81 -31.85 -17.02
N ARG A 428 -39.29 -31.25 -15.94
CA ARG A 428 -39.73 -29.95 -15.43
C ARG A 428 -38.65 -28.88 -15.31
N LEU A 429 -37.51 -29.02 -15.97
CA LEU A 429 -36.39 -28.05 -15.92
C LEU A 429 -35.97 -27.51 -17.30
N PHE A 430 -36.68 -27.83 -18.38
CA PHE A 430 -36.44 -27.30 -19.73
C PHE A 430 -37.70 -26.75 -20.40
N GLY A 431 -38.29 -25.73 -19.78
CA GLY A 431 -39.51 -25.15 -20.33
C GLY A 431 -39.68 -23.66 -20.00
N TYR A 432 -38.56 -22.89 -20.04
CA TYR A 432 -38.63 -21.42 -19.98
C TYR A 432 -37.37 -20.81 -20.59
N PHE A 433 -37.20 -21.02 -21.89
CA PHE A 433 -36.26 -20.22 -22.69
C PHE A 433 -36.60 -20.47 -24.17
N PHE A 434 -37.64 -19.83 -24.64
CA PHE A 434 -37.91 -19.43 -26.04
C PHE A 434 -39.27 -18.78 -26.06
N GLU A 435 -39.28 -17.45 -26.03
CA GLU A 435 -40.22 -16.55 -26.71
C GLU A 435 -39.94 -15.12 -26.24
N GLU A 436 -39.60 -14.34 -27.24
CA GLU A 436 -39.40 -12.92 -27.47
C GLU A 436 -38.04 -12.34 -27.12
#